data_5e4f6cb39798cec29fee10ea64eef081
#
_entry.id   5e4f6cb39798cec29fee10ea64eef081
#
_cell.length_a   1.000
_cell.length_b   1.000
_cell.length_c   1.000
_cell.angle_alpha   90.00
_cell.angle_beta   90.00
_cell.angle_gamma   90.00
#
_symmetry.space_group_name_H-M   'P 1'
#
loop_
_entity.id
_entity.type
_entity.pdbx_description
1 polymer ?
#
loop_
_entity_poly.entity_id
_entity_poly.type
_entity_poly.pdbx_seq_one_letter_code
_entity_poly.pdbx_strand_id
1 'polypeptide(L)'
;MVVFYLLMTTMALYAIHRFAASDSLAGLASSMFVIGALASRFTAAQLINSMGPRRILIGALFLFIAMSLACIIAVNLPLLLAVRLTHGIGFGLANTAVTTIAQSLIPQRRRGEGTGYFSLSVPFAAALGPLLGLALIERWGYAVLFWAAVAVSGAAFVASLLLPERPASRGLESRGPSWRRFVDPDALPVATVMVAIGVVNSAMITFAHPFTESAGLGAHAGAFFGVNALGVLTCRLFVGAVQDRFGDNWVMYPAVLFYAAGLAMLSQAHSVQELLLAALAIGLGFGTVMPTVQTAAVRLAQPPNVGLAVATFYLMLDLGAGMGPVVLGGLVTGWDFRVMYLALCGLIVATGGHYYIVHGRYAGKGRPLL
;
A
#
# COMPACT_ATOMS: atom_id res chain seq x y z
N MET A 1 -5.83 -5.12 -6.83
CA MET A 1 -6.23 -4.50 -5.55
C MET A 1 -7.53 -5.06 -4.98
N VAL A 2 -8.66 -5.11 -5.74
CA VAL A 2 -9.96 -5.61 -5.21
C VAL A 2 -9.83 -6.99 -4.57
N VAL A 3 -9.24 -7.97 -5.26
CA VAL A 3 -9.04 -9.34 -4.75
C VAL A 3 -8.17 -9.36 -3.47
N PHE A 4 -7.17 -8.48 -3.38
CA PHE A 4 -6.36 -8.32 -2.17
C PHE A 4 -7.23 -7.97 -0.96
N TYR A 5 -7.99 -6.89 -1.03
CA TYR A 5 -8.84 -6.44 0.07
C TYR A 5 -9.98 -7.41 0.37
N LEU A 6 -10.58 -8.00 -0.67
CA LEU A 6 -11.63 -9.02 -0.56
C LEU A 6 -11.14 -10.23 0.25
N LEU A 7 -9.99 -10.79 -0.12
CA LEU A 7 -9.44 -11.96 0.58
C LEU A 7 -8.77 -11.59 1.93
N MET A 8 -8.20 -10.39 2.07
CA MET A 8 -7.57 -9.97 3.32
C MET A 8 -8.58 -9.94 4.47
N THR A 9 -9.79 -9.47 4.21
CA THR A 9 -10.87 -9.39 5.20
C THR A 9 -11.48 -10.76 5.54
N THR A 10 -11.49 -11.67 4.58
CA THR A 10 -12.28 -12.92 4.68
C THR A 10 -11.45 -14.16 5.04
N MET A 11 -10.12 -14.11 4.88
CA MET A 11 -9.26 -15.28 5.08
C MET A 11 -9.17 -15.78 6.51
N ALA A 12 -9.16 -14.87 7.48
CA ALA A 12 -9.17 -15.26 8.89
C ALA A 12 -10.47 -16.03 9.23
N LEU A 13 -11.62 -15.51 8.79
CA LEU A 13 -12.92 -16.18 8.95
C LEU A 13 -12.95 -17.54 8.26
N TYR A 14 -12.39 -17.64 7.05
CA TYR A 14 -12.28 -18.92 6.33
C TYR A 14 -11.44 -19.93 7.10
N ALA A 15 -10.29 -19.53 7.65
CA ALA A 15 -9.41 -20.40 8.42
C ALA A 15 -10.10 -20.91 9.69
N ILE A 16 -10.85 -20.08 10.41
CA ILE A 16 -11.64 -20.46 11.59
C ILE A 16 -12.75 -21.44 11.20
N HIS A 17 -13.56 -21.10 10.20
CA HIS A 17 -14.73 -21.92 9.85
C HIS A 17 -14.36 -23.25 9.19
N ARG A 18 -13.31 -23.28 8.36
CA ARG A 18 -12.94 -24.48 7.58
C ARG A 18 -12.02 -25.43 8.32
N PHE A 19 -11.10 -24.90 9.14
CA PHE A 19 -10.02 -25.66 9.78
C PHE A 19 -10.04 -25.58 11.30
N ALA A 20 -11.06 -24.96 11.91
CA ALA A 20 -11.14 -24.71 13.36
C ALA A 20 -9.86 -24.06 13.91
N ALA A 21 -9.25 -23.13 13.11
CA ALA A 21 -8.02 -22.46 13.47
C ALA A 21 -8.23 -21.55 14.69
N SER A 22 -7.25 -21.49 15.59
CA SER A 22 -7.24 -20.47 16.63
C SER A 22 -7.11 -19.08 16.03
N ASP A 23 -7.51 -18.04 16.76
CA ASP A 23 -7.44 -16.63 16.30
C ASP A 23 -6.04 -16.24 15.82
N SER A 24 -4.99 -16.72 16.52
CA SER A 24 -3.59 -16.49 16.14
C SER A 24 -3.25 -17.12 14.78
N LEU A 25 -3.65 -18.35 14.53
CA LEU A 25 -3.42 -19.06 13.27
C LEU A 25 -4.28 -18.50 12.13
N ALA A 26 -5.48 -18.03 12.42
CA ALA A 26 -6.35 -17.35 11.49
C ALA A 26 -5.75 -16.00 11.04
N GLY A 27 -5.21 -15.23 11.99
CA GLY A 27 -4.44 -14.02 11.68
C GLY A 27 -3.21 -14.31 10.82
N LEU A 28 -2.51 -15.44 11.09
CA LEU A 28 -1.37 -15.87 10.30
C LEU A 28 -1.75 -16.15 8.82
N ALA A 29 -2.93 -16.68 8.53
CA ALA A 29 -3.40 -16.91 7.16
C ALA A 29 -3.52 -15.61 6.34
N SER A 30 -3.86 -14.49 6.97
CA SER A 30 -3.82 -13.17 6.35
C SER A 30 -2.40 -12.63 6.24
N SER A 31 -1.60 -12.76 7.31
CA SER A 31 -0.23 -12.23 7.37
C SER A 31 0.72 -12.92 6.39
N MET A 32 0.57 -14.22 6.14
CA MET A 32 1.38 -14.97 5.17
C MET A 32 1.35 -14.36 3.76
N PHE A 33 0.19 -13.82 3.36
CA PHE A 33 0.09 -13.10 2.09
C PHE A 33 0.96 -11.83 2.08
N VAL A 34 0.93 -11.05 3.16
CA VAL A 34 1.73 -9.81 3.27
C VAL A 34 3.23 -10.14 3.29
N ILE A 35 3.63 -11.19 4.00
CA ILE A 35 5.02 -11.70 4.02
C ILE A 35 5.47 -12.10 2.62
N GLY A 36 4.62 -12.82 1.87
CA GLY A 36 4.92 -13.19 0.48
C GLY A 36 5.07 -11.97 -0.43
N ALA A 37 4.17 -10.99 -0.29
CA ALA A 37 4.24 -9.75 -1.04
C ALA A 37 5.53 -8.97 -0.75
N LEU A 38 5.92 -8.85 0.52
CA LEU A 38 7.17 -8.21 0.94
C LEU A 38 8.39 -8.95 0.37
N ALA A 39 8.43 -10.28 0.50
CA ALA A 39 9.53 -11.10 -0.02
C ALA A 39 9.72 -10.91 -1.53
N SER A 40 8.63 -10.77 -2.28
CA SER A 40 8.70 -10.57 -3.73
C SER A 40 9.34 -9.24 -4.14
N ARG A 41 9.33 -8.20 -3.28
CA ARG A 41 9.93 -6.88 -3.58
C ARG A 41 11.43 -6.99 -3.86
N PHE A 42 12.13 -7.88 -3.15
CA PHE A 42 13.57 -8.08 -3.34
C PHE A 42 13.93 -8.62 -4.72
N THR A 43 13.04 -9.36 -5.36
CA THR A 43 13.30 -9.96 -6.68
C THR A 43 12.56 -9.26 -7.83
N ALA A 44 11.50 -8.51 -7.53
CA ALA A 44 10.62 -7.91 -8.53
C ALA A 44 11.38 -7.01 -9.54
N ALA A 45 12.24 -6.13 -9.04
CA ALA A 45 12.99 -5.22 -9.91
C ALA A 45 13.95 -5.96 -10.85
N GLN A 46 14.65 -6.98 -10.35
CA GLN A 46 15.57 -7.79 -11.16
C GLN A 46 14.84 -8.57 -12.24
N LEU A 47 13.71 -9.19 -11.89
CA LEU A 47 12.86 -9.92 -12.83
C LEU A 47 12.27 -8.98 -13.90
N ILE A 48 11.81 -7.79 -13.50
CA ILE A 48 11.29 -6.78 -14.44
C ILE A 48 12.37 -6.31 -15.39
N ASN A 49 13.59 -6.08 -14.90
CA ASN A 49 14.71 -5.63 -15.74
C ASN A 49 15.20 -6.74 -16.71
N SER A 50 15.17 -8.01 -16.28
CA SER A 50 15.64 -9.12 -17.12
C SER A 50 14.62 -9.59 -18.15
N MET A 51 13.33 -9.67 -17.76
CA MET A 51 12.28 -10.27 -18.60
C MET A 51 11.30 -9.25 -19.19
N GLY A 52 11.33 -8.01 -18.68
CA GLY A 52 10.37 -6.96 -19.03
C GLY A 52 9.11 -6.98 -18.14
N PRO A 53 8.52 -5.81 -17.88
CA PRO A 53 7.44 -5.68 -16.91
C PRO A 53 6.16 -6.39 -17.35
N ARG A 54 5.85 -6.46 -18.65
CA ARG A 54 4.66 -7.16 -19.16
C ARG A 54 4.73 -8.66 -18.92
N ARG A 55 5.87 -9.30 -19.20
CA ARG A 55 6.02 -10.76 -19.01
C ARG A 55 5.92 -11.12 -17.53
N ILE A 56 6.50 -10.30 -16.66
CA ILE A 56 6.39 -10.48 -15.21
C ILE A 56 4.96 -10.30 -14.75
N LEU A 57 4.22 -9.30 -15.25
CA LEU A 57 2.82 -9.09 -14.91
C LEU A 57 1.97 -10.31 -15.30
N ILE A 58 2.14 -10.83 -16.51
CA ILE A 58 1.38 -12.00 -17.01
C ILE A 58 1.68 -13.23 -16.15
N GLY A 59 2.96 -13.55 -15.90
CA GLY A 59 3.35 -14.68 -15.07
C GLY A 59 2.88 -14.55 -13.61
N ALA A 60 2.96 -13.36 -13.05
CA ALA A 60 2.50 -13.07 -11.70
C ALA A 60 0.97 -13.17 -11.56
N LEU A 61 0.20 -12.69 -12.54
CA LEU A 61 -1.26 -12.83 -12.56
C LEU A 61 -1.68 -14.30 -12.76
N PHE A 62 -0.96 -15.06 -13.59
CA PHE A 62 -1.19 -16.49 -13.71
C PHE A 62 -0.96 -17.20 -12.37
N LEU A 63 0.16 -16.92 -11.68
CA LEU A 63 0.43 -17.45 -10.35
C LEU A 63 -0.66 -17.04 -9.35
N PHE A 64 -1.11 -15.79 -9.41
CA PHE A 64 -2.16 -15.26 -8.54
C PHE A 64 -3.50 -15.98 -8.73
N ILE A 65 -3.89 -16.26 -9.98
CA ILE A 65 -5.08 -17.05 -10.33
C ILE A 65 -4.93 -18.51 -9.83
N ALA A 66 -3.79 -19.13 -10.09
CA ALA A 66 -3.52 -20.50 -9.66
C ALA A 66 -3.61 -20.62 -8.12
N MET A 67 -3.10 -19.64 -7.36
CA MET A 67 -3.20 -19.63 -5.90
C MET A 67 -4.61 -19.31 -5.41
N SER A 68 -5.39 -18.50 -6.12
CA SER A 68 -6.82 -18.30 -5.82
C SER A 68 -7.61 -19.61 -5.96
N LEU A 69 -7.32 -20.40 -7.01
CA LEU A 69 -7.90 -21.75 -7.18
C LEU A 69 -7.39 -22.71 -6.09
N ALA A 70 -6.10 -22.65 -5.75
CA ALA A 70 -5.52 -23.51 -4.72
C ALA A 70 -6.14 -23.28 -3.33
N CYS A 71 -6.67 -22.09 -3.04
CA CYS A 71 -7.42 -21.84 -1.81
C CYS A 71 -8.72 -22.71 -1.73
N ILE A 72 -9.34 -23.04 -2.88
CA ILE A 72 -10.55 -23.87 -2.91
C ILE A 72 -10.24 -25.31 -2.53
N ILE A 73 -9.10 -25.83 -2.98
CA ILE A 73 -8.68 -27.22 -2.79
C ILE A 73 -7.79 -27.43 -1.56
N ALA A 74 -7.50 -26.39 -0.79
CA ALA A 74 -6.71 -26.50 0.43
C ALA A 74 -7.42 -27.42 1.45
N VAL A 75 -6.78 -28.55 1.76
CA VAL A 75 -7.34 -29.59 2.65
C VAL A 75 -6.96 -29.42 4.11
N ASN A 76 -5.91 -28.63 4.40
CA ASN A 76 -5.44 -28.36 5.75
C ASN A 76 -4.86 -26.94 5.87
N LEU A 77 -4.71 -26.47 7.11
CA LEU A 77 -4.24 -25.13 7.41
C LEU A 77 -2.78 -24.88 6.94
N PRO A 78 -1.79 -25.79 7.14
CA PRO A 78 -0.43 -25.57 6.63
C PRO A 78 -0.39 -25.37 5.11
N LEU A 79 -1.18 -26.13 4.36
CA LEU A 79 -1.30 -25.94 2.91
C LEU A 79 -1.90 -24.56 2.57
N LEU A 80 -2.94 -24.14 3.28
CA LEU A 80 -3.52 -22.81 3.10
C LEU A 80 -2.47 -21.72 3.37
N LEU A 81 -1.67 -21.83 4.42
CA LEU A 81 -0.61 -20.87 4.73
C LEU A 81 0.45 -20.80 3.63
N ALA A 82 0.88 -21.95 3.09
CA ALA A 82 1.82 -22.01 1.96
C ALA A 82 1.22 -21.39 0.68
N VAL A 83 -0.06 -21.68 0.39
CA VAL A 83 -0.79 -21.06 -0.72
C VAL A 83 -0.89 -19.56 -0.55
N ARG A 84 -1.19 -19.06 0.65
CA ARG A 84 -1.27 -17.61 0.94
C ARG A 84 0.07 -16.91 0.78
N LEU A 85 1.17 -17.53 1.22
CA LEU A 85 2.53 -17.01 1.01
C LEU A 85 2.83 -16.85 -0.49
N THR A 86 2.60 -17.90 -1.26
CA THR A 86 2.84 -17.91 -2.72
C THR A 86 1.91 -16.94 -3.45
N HIS A 87 0.64 -16.85 -3.01
CA HIS A 87 -0.34 -15.88 -3.50
C HIS A 87 0.15 -14.44 -3.31
N GLY A 88 0.72 -14.14 -2.12
CA GLY A 88 1.35 -12.85 -1.83
C GLY A 88 2.54 -12.53 -2.74
N ILE A 89 3.39 -13.52 -3.04
CA ILE A 89 4.48 -13.36 -4.01
C ILE A 89 3.94 -12.94 -5.39
N GLY A 90 2.90 -13.64 -5.88
CA GLY A 90 2.22 -13.28 -7.13
C GLY A 90 1.69 -11.86 -7.11
N PHE A 91 1.04 -11.45 -6.02
CA PHE A 91 0.52 -10.09 -5.85
C PHE A 91 1.63 -9.04 -5.88
N GLY A 92 2.70 -9.22 -5.12
CA GLY A 92 3.78 -8.24 -5.03
C GLY A 92 4.50 -8.04 -6.35
N LEU A 93 4.75 -9.13 -7.11
CA LEU A 93 5.30 -9.07 -8.46
C LEU A 93 4.34 -8.35 -9.42
N ALA A 94 3.05 -8.72 -9.44
CA ALA A 94 2.04 -8.11 -10.31
C ALA A 94 1.87 -6.62 -10.01
N ASN A 95 1.80 -6.25 -8.72
CA ASN A 95 1.65 -4.85 -8.30
C ASN A 95 2.86 -4.00 -8.70
N THR A 96 4.08 -4.49 -8.52
CA THR A 96 5.29 -3.79 -8.94
C THR A 96 5.34 -3.65 -10.47
N ALA A 97 5.04 -4.72 -11.19
CA ALA A 97 5.06 -4.73 -12.65
C ALA A 97 4.01 -3.79 -13.26
N VAL A 98 2.75 -3.84 -12.80
CA VAL A 98 1.69 -2.96 -13.32
C VAL A 98 1.96 -1.50 -12.98
N THR A 99 2.50 -1.22 -11.79
CA THR A 99 2.89 0.16 -11.41
C THR A 99 4.03 0.65 -12.29
N THR A 100 5.03 -0.19 -12.56
CA THR A 100 6.15 0.14 -13.48
C THR A 100 5.64 0.45 -14.88
N ILE A 101 4.71 -0.36 -15.41
CA ILE A 101 4.08 -0.10 -16.72
C ILE A 101 3.33 1.23 -16.70
N ALA A 102 2.49 1.46 -15.70
CA ALA A 102 1.72 2.70 -15.56
C ALA A 102 2.64 3.93 -15.52
N GLN A 103 3.67 3.91 -14.66
CA GLN A 103 4.64 5.01 -14.53
C GLN A 103 5.42 5.26 -15.84
N SER A 104 5.66 4.23 -16.63
CA SER A 104 6.35 4.35 -17.92
C SER A 104 5.45 4.88 -19.05
N LEU A 105 4.13 4.78 -18.91
CA LEU A 105 3.14 5.29 -19.87
C LEU A 105 2.76 6.75 -19.60
N ILE A 106 2.84 7.17 -18.34
CA ILE A 106 2.48 8.54 -17.94
C ILE A 106 3.56 9.53 -18.42
N PRO A 107 3.17 10.58 -19.20
CA PRO A 107 4.10 11.61 -19.62
C PRO A 107 4.76 12.33 -18.43
N GLN A 108 6.04 12.68 -18.53
CA GLN A 108 6.78 13.32 -17.44
C GLN A 108 6.11 14.60 -16.91
N ARG A 109 5.52 15.40 -17.82
CA ARG A 109 4.84 16.66 -17.47
C ARG A 109 3.56 16.47 -16.64
N ARG A 110 2.95 15.26 -16.70
CA ARG A 110 1.70 14.89 -16.01
C ARG A 110 1.89 13.71 -15.06
N ARG A 111 3.09 13.50 -14.58
CA ARG A 111 3.42 12.31 -13.79
C ARG A 111 2.69 12.29 -12.45
N GLY A 112 2.55 13.44 -11.80
CA GLY A 112 1.77 13.56 -10.56
C GLY A 112 0.29 13.28 -10.79
N GLU A 113 -0.32 13.92 -11.79
CA GLU A 113 -1.73 13.73 -12.16
C GLU A 113 -2.00 12.27 -12.51
N GLY A 114 -1.20 11.69 -13.40
CA GLY A 114 -1.37 10.29 -13.82
C GLY A 114 -1.17 9.29 -12.67
N THR A 115 -0.20 9.52 -11.78
CA THR A 115 0.01 8.70 -10.59
C THR A 115 -1.16 8.83 -9.63
N GLY A 116 -1.70 10.03 -9.45
CA GLY A 116 -2.90 10.28 -8.66
C GLY A 116 -4.08 9.45 -9.15
N TYR A 117 -4.42 9.52 -10.44
CA TYR A 117 -5.50 8.73 -11.04
C TYR A 117 -5.24 7.22 -10.97
N PHE A 118 -4.04 6.76 -11.27
CA PHE A 118 -3.69 5.35 -11.15
C PHE A 118 -3.90 4.83 -9.73
N SER A 119 -3.51 5.63 -8.74
CA SER A 119 -3.59 5.26 -7.33
C SER A 119 -5.01 5.30 -6.74
N LEU A 120 -6.01 5.88 -7.45
CA LEU A 120 -7.43 5.81 -7.05
C LEU A 120 -7.94 4.37 -6.95
N SER A 121 -7.34 3.44 -7.71
CA SER A 121 -7.67 2.02 -7.64
C SER A 121 -7.54 1.42 -6.24
N VAL A 122 -6.67 1.96 -5.39
CA VAL A 122 -6.41 1.45 -4.03
C VAL A 122 -7.58 1.75 -3.08
N PRO A 123 -8.01 3.02 -2.86
CA PRO A 123 -9.13 3.30 -1.96
C PRO A 123 -10.46 2.74 -2.47
N PHE A 124 -10.70 2.70 -3.79
CA PHE A 124 -11.86 2.00 -4.34
C PHE A 124 -11.85 0.52 -3.98
N ALA A 125 -10.71 -0.14 -4.13
CA ALA A 125 -10.58 -1.55 -3.79
C ALA A 125 -10.69 -1.79 -2.27
N ALA A 126 -10.18 -0.87 -1.45
CA ALA A 126 -10.28 -0.95 0.01
C ALA A 126 -11.72 -0.81 0.52
N ALA A 127 -12.54 0.00 -0.17
CA ALA A 127 -13.95 0.13 0.15
C ALA A 127 -14.79 -1.05 -0.37
N LEU A 128 -14.61 -1.41 -1.64
CA LEU A 128 -15.41 -2.44 -2.30
C LEU A 128 -15.03 -3.87 -1.90
N GLY A 129 -13.73 -4.13 -1.63
CA GLY A 129 -13.23 -5.47 -1.34
C GLY A 129 -13.93 -6.13 -0.15
N PRO A 130 -13.90 -5.53 1.05
CA PRO A 130 -14.58 -6.08 2.23
C PRO A 130 -16.09 -6.22 2.05
N LEU A 131 -16.75 -5.21 1.47
CA LEU A 131 -18.20 -5.23 1.23
C LEU A 131 -18.59 -6.40 0.32
N LEU A 132 -17.91 -6.54 -0.81
CA LEU A 132 -18.15 -7.65 -1.73
C LEU A 132 -17.80 -9.00 -1.10
N GLY A 133 -16.67 -9.05 -0.37
CA GLY A 133 -16.21 -10.28 0.28
C GLY A 133 -17.21 -10.84 1.27
N LEU A 134 -17.70 -10.02 2.19
CA LEU A 134 -18.68 -10.41 3.19
C LEU A 134 -20.03 -10.74 2.55
N ALA A 135 -20.53 -9.91 1.63
CA ALA A 135 -21.79 -10.16 0.94
C ALA A 135 -21.79 -11.49 0.14
N LEU A 136 -20.65 -11.82 -0.50
CA LEU A 136 -20.50 -13.09 -1.22
C LEU A 136 -20.54 -14.29 -0.27
N ILE A 137 -19.86 -14.20 0.88
CA ILE A 137 -19.84 -15.29 1.88
C ILE A 137 -21.22 -15.50 2.48
N GLU A 138 -21.90 -14.44 2.88
CA GLU A 138 -23.21 -14.51 3.50
C GLU A 138 -24.27 -15.12 2.58
N ARG A 139 -24.23 -14.81 1.29
CA ARG A 139 -25.24 -15.28 0.33
C ARG A 139 -24.91 -16.63 -0.33
N TRP A 140 -23.64 -16.91 -0.60
CA TRP A 140 -23.24 -18.06 -1.46
C TRP A 140 -22.04 -18.85 -0.92
N GLY A 141 -21.47 -18.42 0.22
CA GLY A 141 -20.37 -19.12 0.86
C GLY A 141 -18.99 -18.86 0.23
N TYR A 142 -17.97 -19.50 0.82
CA TYR A 142 -16.55 -19.26 0.48
C TYR A 142 -16.16 -19.73 -0.94
N ALA A 143 -16.82 -20.76 -1.49
CA ALA A 143 -16.50 -21.22 -2.84
C ALA A 143 -16.74 -20.11 -3.87
N VAL A 144 -17.87 -19.42 -3.79
CA VAL A 144 -18.20 -18.31 -4.71
C VAL A 144 -17.26 -17.13 -4.51
N LEU A 145 -16.81 -16.86 -3.27
CA LEU A 145 -15.78 -15.84 -2.99
C LEU A 145 -14.50 -16.12 -3.80
N PHE A 146 -13.99 -17.35 -3.76
CA PHE A 146 -12.77 -17.72 -4.50
C PHE A 146 -12.98 -17.69 -6.02
N TRP A 147 -14.12 -18.14 -6.51
CA TRP A 147 -14.46 -18.02 -7.93
C TRP A 147 -14.56 -16.56 -8.38
N ALA A 148 -15.11 -15.68 -7.57
CA ALA A 148 -15.11 -14.25 -7.84
C ALA A 148 -13.67 -13.68 -7.88
N ALA A 149 -12.80 -14.11 -6.97
CA ALA A 149 -11.39 -13.75 -6.99
C ALA A 149 -10.69 -14.22 -8.28
N VAL A 150 -10.97 -15.45 -8.73
CA VAL A 150 -10.48 -16.01 -10.01
C VAL A 150 -11.01 -15.20 -11.20
N ALA A 151 -12.29 -14.88 -11.23
CA ALA A 151 -12.91 -14.13 -12.33
C ALA A 151 -12.31 -12.71 -12.46
N VAL A 152 -12.17 -11.97 -11.34
CA VAL A 152 -11.58 -10.63 -11.32
C VAL A 152 -10.09 -10.68 -11.72
N SER A 153 -9.34 -11.67 -11.22
CA SER A 153 -7.93 -11.84 -11.59
C SER A 153 -7.79 -12.29 -13.05
N GLY A 154 -8.71 -13.12 -13.55
CA GLY A 154 -8.78 -13.54 -14.95
C GLY A 154 -9.03 -12.37 -15.90
N ALA A 155 -9.95 -11.47 -15.53
CA ALA A 155 -10.18 -10.24 -16.28
C ALA A 155 -8.91 -9.36 -16.33
N ALA A 156 -8.20 -9.23 -15.20
CA ALA A 156 -6.92 -8.52 -15.16
C ALA A 156 -5.84 -9.21 -16.01
N PHE A 157 -5.80 -10.55 -16.01
CA PHE A 157 -4.89 -11.32 -16.85
C PHE A 157 -5.16 -11.08 -18.33
N VAL A 158 -6.41 -11.18 -18.77
CA VAL A 158 -6.80 -10.90 -20.18
C VAL A 158 -6.43 -9.45 -20.56
N ALA A 159 -6.73 -8.48 -19.69
CA ALA A 159 -6.34 -7.08 -19.92
C ALA A 159 -4.81 -6.92 -20.04
N SER A 160 -4.01 -7.70 -19.30
CA SER A 160 -2.55 -7.66 -19.37
C SER A 160 -1.98 -8.16 -20.71
N LEU A 161 -2.70 -9.04 -21.39
CA LEU A 161 -2.34 -9.53 -22.74
C LEU A 161 -2.46 -8.45 -23.80
N LEU A 162 -3.32 -7.45 -23.58
CA LEU A 162 -3.54 -6.33 -24.50
C LEU A 162 -2.49 -5.21 -24.34
N LEU A 163 -1.67 -5.26 -23.30
CA LEU A 163 -0.63 -4.26 -23.07
C LEU A 163 0.49 -4.40 -24.12
N PRO A 164 1.05 -3.28 -24.61
CA PRO A 164 2.16 -3.32 -25.54
C PRO A 164 3.41 -3.94 -24.91
N GLU A 165 4.14 -4.76 -25.67
CA GLU A 165 5.45 -5.24 -25.23
C GLU A 165 6.43 -4.06 -25.17
N ARG A 166 7.05 -3.92 -24.01
CA ARG A 166 8.22 -3.07 -23.87
C ARG A 166 9.44 -3.94 -23.66
N PRO A 167 10.53 -3.73 -24.42
CA PRO A 167 11.73 -4.50 -24.24
C PRO A 167 12.20 -4.37 -22.79
N ALA A 168 12.72 -5.46 -22.24
CA ALA A 168 13.46 -5.44 -21.00
C ALA A 168 14.51 -4.32 -21.10
N SER A 169 14.46 -3.36 -20.21
CA SER A 169 15.56 -2.43 -20.10
C SER A 169 16.72 -3.26 -19.59
N ARG A 170 17.70 -3.54 -20.46
CA ARG A 170 19.01 -4.01 -19.98
C ARG A 170 19.54 -2.89 -19.10
N GLY A 171 19.13 -2.91 -17.82
CA GLY A 171 19.67 -2.01 -16.81
C GLY A 171 21.18 -2.13 -16.90
N LEU A 172 21.87 -1.01 -16.84
CA LEU A 172 23.31 -0.99 -16.69
C LEU A 172 23.65 -2.04 -15.63
N GLU A 173 24.38 -3.09 -16.01
CA GLU A 173 24.90 -4.06 -15.05
C GLU A 173 25.51 -3.24 -13.93
N SER A 174 24.86 -3.24 -12.77
CA SER A 174 25.31 -2.46 -11.63
C SER A 174 26.67 -3.02 -11.20
N ARG A 175 27.74 -2.43 -11.71
CA ARG A 175 29.12 -2.69 -11.25
C ARG A 175 29.37 -2.22 -9.83
N GLY A 176 28.30 -1.88 -9.09
CA GLY A 176 28.34 -1.39 -7.72
C GLY A 176 28.06 -2.45 -6.64
N PRO A 177 28.02 -2.06 -5.37
CA PRO A 177 27.73 -2.94 -4.22
C PRO A 177 26.43 -3.73 -4.45
N SER A 178 26.35 -4.98 -3.93
CA SER A 178 25.26 -5.92 -4.18
C SER A 178 23.86 -5.40 -3.81
N TRP A 179 23.76 -4.49 -2.81
CA TRP A 179 22.49 -3.90 -2.38
C TRP A 179 21.82 -3.01 -3.45
N ARG A 180 22.60 -2.36 -4.36
CA ARG A 180 22.09 -1.57 -5.48
C ARG A 180 21.28 -2.38 -6.50
N ARG A 181 21.31 -3.70 -6.41
CA ARG A 181 20.46 -4.59 -7.21
C ARG A 181 19.03 -4.66 -6.69
N PHE A 182 18.82 -4.35 -5.42
CA PHE A 182 17.53 -4.46 -4.73
C PHE A 182 16.86 -3.12 -4.49
N VAL A 183 17.64 -2.04 -4.46
CA VAL A 183 17.19 -0.70 -4.08
C VAL A 183 17.78 0.32 -5.02
N ASP A 184 16.96 1.23 -5.53
CA ASP A 184 17.40 2.36 -6.36
C ASP A 184 18.05 3.43 -5.47
N PRO A 185 19.35 3.76 -5.66
CA PRO A 185 20.04 4.71 -4.80
C PRO A 185 19.49 6.14 -4.91
N ASP A 186 18.99 6.52 -6.11
CA ASP A 186 18.50 7.88 -6.37
C ASP A 186 17.10 8.08 -5.79
N ALA A 187 16.28 7.03 -5.82
CA ALA A 187 14.94 7.03 -5.25
C ALA A 187 14.93 6.75 -3.73
N LEU A 188 15.95 6.04 -3.19
CA LEU A 188 15.98 5.61 -1.80
C LEU A 188 15.79 6.75 -0.79
N PRO A 189 16.50 7.90 -0.89
CA PRO A 189 16.37 8.95 0.10
C PRO A 189 14.92 9.44 0.28
N VAL A 190 14.19 9.67 -0.82
CA VAL A 190 12.79 10.10 -0.72
C VAL A 190 11.87 8.93 -0.35
N ALA A 191 12.18 7.72 -0.76
CA ALA A 191 11.39 6.52 -0.43
C ALA A 191 11.43 6.19 1.08
N THR A 192 12.51 6.54 1.82
CA THR A 192 12.58 6.33 3.28
C THR A 192 11.46 7.05 4.05
N VAL A 193 10.90 8.12 3.50
CA VAL A 193 9.69 8.78 4.03
C VAL A 193 8.54 7.77 4.20
N MET A 194 8.45 6.78 3.30
CA MET A 194 7.36 5.80 3.31
C MET A 194 7.43 4.81 4.47
N VAL A 195 8.57 4.67 5.16
CA VAL A 195 8.67 3.84 6.37
C VAL A 195 7.76 4.41 7.47
N ALA A 196 7.88 5.69 7.76
CA ALA A 196 7.03 6.34 8.77
C ALA A 196 5.54 6.33 8.36
N ILE A 197 5.26 6.60 7.08
CA ILE A 197 3.90 6.53 6.53
C ILE A 197 3.32 5.12 6.65
N GLY A 198 4.12 4.08 6.39
CA GLY A 198 3.74 2.67 6.57
C GLY A 198 3.39 2.35 8.02
N VAL A 199 4.21 2.79 8.98
CA VAL A 199 3.94 2.64 10.42
C VAL A 199 2.60 3.27 10.80
N VAL A 200 2.36 4.53 10.40
CA VAL A 200 1.11 5.24 10.74
C VAL A 200 -0.10 4.58 10.05
N ASN A 201 0.04 4.19 8.78
CA ASN A 201 -1.04 3.52 8.05
C ASN A 201 -1.41 2.18 8.69
N SER A 202 -0.43 1.40 9.14
CA SER A 202 -0.68 0.13 9.83
C SER A 202 -1.35 0.35 11.20
N ALA A 203 -1.01 1.44 11.91
CA ALA A 203 -1.69 1.84 13.13
C ALA A 203 -3.19 2.13 12.89
N MET A 204 -3.50 2.83 11.80
CA MET A 204 -4.90 3.11 11.43
C MET A 204 -5.67 1.82 11.17
N ILE A 205 -5.08 0.86 10.46
CA ILE A 205 -5.74 -0.40 10.12
C ILE A 205 -5.92 -1.27 11.38
N THR A 206 -4.93 -1.31 12.27
CA THR A 206 -4.89 -2.25 13.41
C THR A 206 -5.58 -1.69 14.65
N PHE A 207 -5.37 -0.41 14.96
CA PHE A 207 -5.74 0.16 16.25
C PHE A 207 -6.88 1.18 16.22
N ALA A 208 -7.36 1.62 15.03
CA ALA A 208 -8.44 2.60 14.98
C ALA A 208 -9.76 2.04 15.54
N HIS A 209 -10.11 0.78 15.26
CA HIS A 209 -11.32 0.17 15.80
C HIS A 209 -11.24 -0.04 17.33
N PRO A 210 -10.20 -0.70 17.89
CA PRO A 210 -10.03 -0.79 19.35
C PRO A 210 -10.00 0.58 20.05
N PHE A 211 -9.40 1.59 19.43
CA PHE A 211 -9.42 2.95 19.97
C PHE A 211 -10.84 3.52 20.04
N THR A 212 -11.63 3.41 18.95
CA THR A 212 -13.00 3.93 18.95
C THR A 212 -13.88 3.23 19.98
N GLU A 213 -13.69 1.92 20.21
CA GLU A 213 -14.37 1.20 21.28
C GLU A 213 -13.98 1.72 22.67
N SER A 214 -12.68 1.88 22.94
CA SER A 214 -12.19 2.40 24.23
C SER A 214 -12.63 3.84 24.51
N ALA A 215 -12.83 4.64 23.46
CA ALA A 215 -13.33 6.01 23.56
C ALA A 215 -14.87 6.11 23.66
N GLY A 216 -15.60 4.98 23.67
CA GLY A 216 -17.08 4.97 23.67
C GLY A 216 -17.71 5.34 22.32
N LEU A 217 -16.92 5.36 21.24
CA LEU A 217 -17.33 5.74 19.89
C LEU A 217 -17.39 4.55 18.92
N GLY A 218 -17.36 3.31 19.41
CA GLY A 218 -17.26 2.08 18.61
C GLY A 218 -18.33 1.95 17.53
N ALA A 219 -19.57 2.36 17.79
CA ALA A 219 -20.66 2.39 16.80
C ALA A 219 -20.34 3.23 15.54
N HIS A 220 -19.37 4.15 15.62
CA HIS A 220 -18.99 5.06 14.54
C HIS A 220 -17.66 4.68 13.86
N ALA A 221 -17.04 3.54 14.22
CA ALA A 221 -15.81 3.06 13.60
C ALA A 221 -15.94 2.89 12.08
N GLY A 222 -17.08 2.40 11.60
CA GLY A 222 -17.35 2.29 10.16
C GLY A 222 -17.39 3.66 9.47
N ALA A 223 -18.02 4.66 10.11
CA ALA A 223 -18.07 6.02 9.59
C ALA A 223 -16.67 6.66 9.55
N PHE A 224 -15.82 6.40 10.55
CA PHE A 224 -14.42 6.84 10.55
C PHE A 224 -13.67 6.37 9.30
N PHE A 225 -13.72 5.07 9.00
CA PHE A 225 -13.06 4.54 7.80
C PHE A 225 -13.67 5.07 6.50
N GLY A 226 -15.00 5.26 6.46
CA GLY A 226 -15.71 5.85 5.31
C GLY A 226 -15.26 7.27 5.02
N VAL A 227 -15.21 8.14 6.04
CA VAL A 227 -14.78 9.54 5.92
C VAL A 227 -13.28 9.62 5.60
N ASN A 228 -12.46 8.76 6.19
CA ASN A 228 -11.04 8.66 5.84
C ASN A 228 -10.85 8.32 4.35
N ALA A 229 -11.58 7.31 3.84
CA ALA A 229 -11.53 6.93 2.44
C ALA A 229 -12.01 8.06 1.52
N LEU A 230 -13.04 8.83 1.91
CA LEU A 230 -13.51 10.01 1.18
C LEU A 230 -12.40 11.07 1.10
N GLY A 231 -11.70 11.35 2.21
CA GLY A 231 -10.54 12.25 2.23
C GLY A 231 -9.44 11.81 1.27
N VAL A 232 -9.09 10.52 1.28
CA VAL A 232 -8.11 9.92 0.36
C VAL A 232 -8.55 10.07 -1.10
N LEU A 233 -9.80 9.79 -1.42
CA LEU A 233 -10.33 9.90 -2.79
C LEU A 233 -10.31 11.34 -3.27
N THR A 234 -10.78 12.26 -2.45
CA THR A 234 -10.89 13.69 -2.79
C THR A 234 -9.52 14.29 -3.14
N CYS A 235 -8.51 14.09 -2.27
CA CYS A 235 -7.19 14.67 -2.55
C CYS A 235 -6.53 14.07 -3.80
N ARG A 236 -6.70 12.81 -4.08
CA ARG A 236 -6.10 12.16 -5.27
C ARG A 236 -6.59 12.70 -6.61
N LEU A 237 -7.77 13.31 -6.64
CA LEU A 237 -8.29 13.95 -7.85
C LEU A 237 -7.54 15.24 -8.22
N PHE A 238 -7.00 15.97 -7.23
CA PHE A 238 -6.45 17.31 -7.44
C PHE A 238 -4.95 17.39 -7.18
N VAL A 239 -4.44 16.63 -6.23
CA VAL A 239 -3.07 16.73 -5.72
C VAL A 239 -2.04 16.53 -6.82
N GLY A 240 -2.25 15.57 -7.72
CA GLY A 240 -1.32 15.29 -8.80
C GLY A 240 -1.14 16.46 -9.77
N ALA A 241 -2.22 17.14 -10.13
CA ALA A 241 -2.16 18.34 -10.98
C ALA A 241 -1.47 19.51 -10.26
N VAL A 242 -1.71 19.68 -8.96
CA VAL A 242 -1.03 20.70 -8.14
C VAL A 242 0.47 20.36 -8.04
N GLN A 243 0.83 19.09 -7.82
CA GLN A 243 2.22 18.63 -7.79
C GLN A 243 2.94 18.92 -9.10
N ASP A 244 2.31 18.63 -10.25
CA ASP A 244 2.90 18.84 -11.58
C ASP A 244 3.08 20.32 -11.89
N ARG A 245 2.19 21.19 -11.37
CA ARG A 245 2.21 22.64 -11.67
C ARG A 245 3.12 23.43 -10.72
N PHE A 246 3.08 23.11 -9.43
CA PHE A 246 3.72 23.91 -8.38
C PHE A 246 4.90 23.19 -7.71
N GLY A 247 5.09 21.90 -8.01
CA GLY A 247 6.16 21.07 -7.45
C GLY A 247 5.77 20.32 -6.18
N ASP A 248 6.66 19.41 -5.78
CA ASP A 248 6.40 18.42 -4.73
C ASP A 248 6.16 19.05 -3.35
N ASN A 249 6.86 20.14 -3.04
CA ASN A 249 6.77 20.83 -1.73
C ASN A 249 5.40 21.43 -1.48
N TRP A 250 4.72 21.96 -2.53
CA TRP A 250 3.41 22.58 -2.40
C TRP A 250 2.30 21.61 -2.00
N VAL A 251 2.50 20.33 -2.23
CA VAL A 251 1.55 19.29 -1.84
C VAL A 251 2.01 18.56 -0.59
N MET A 252 3.32 18.37 -0.41
CA MET A 252 3.86 17.57 0.70
C MET A 252 3.69 18.25 2.06
N TYR A 253 4.02 19.55 2.19
CA TYR A 253 3.91 20.22 3.50
C TYR A 253 2.47 20.37 4.00
N PRO A 254 1.48 20.78 3.17
CA PRO A 254 0.08 20.76 3.59
C PRO A 254 -0.39 19.34 3.96
N ALA A 255 0.05 18.31 3.23
CA ALA A 255 -0.31 16.92 3.52
C ALA A 255 0.24 16.46 4.88
N VAL A 256 1.49 16.78 5.20
CA VAL A 256 2.09 16.50 6.51
C VAL A 256 1.32 17.22 7.62
N LEU A 257 0.94 18.48 7.39
CA LEU A 257 0.15 19.26 8.35
C LEU A 257 -1.23 18.63 8.60
N PHE A 258 -1.98 18.31 7.54
CA PHE A 258 -3.28 17.64 7.67
C PHE A 258 -3.16 16.28 8.36
N TYR A 259 -2.12 15.51 8.03
CA TYR A 259 -1.93 14.19 8.62
C TYR A 259 -1.59 14.29 10.11
N ALA A 260 -0.66 15.17 10.48
CA ALA A 260 -0.28 15.41 11.87
C ALA A 260 -1.45 15.98 12.70
N ALA A 261 -2.17 16.99 12.16
CA ALA A 261 -3.34 17.56 12.79
C ALA A 261 -4.44 16.52 13.00
N GLY A 262 -4.70 15.68 11.99
CA GLY A 262 -5.68 14.59 12.09
C GLY A 262 -5.31 13.57 13.18
N LEU A 263 -4.04 13.19 13.31
CA LEU A 263 -3.57 12.30 14.38
C LEU A 263 -3.65 12.95 15.76
N ALA A 264 -3.32 14.24 15.88
CA ALA A 264 -3.48 15.01 17.13
C ALA A 264 -4.96 15.12 17.51
N MET A 265 -5.85 15.43 16.57
CA MET A 265 -7.30 15.45 16.81
C MET A 265 -7.82 14.07 17.22
N LEU A 266 -7.37 12.99 16.55
CA LEU A 266 -7.77 11.62 16.88
C LEU A 266 -7.35 11.28 18.31
N SER A 267 -6.14 11.66 18.73
CA SER A 267 -5.66 11.41 20.11
C SER A 267 -6.54 12.08 21.18
N GLN A 268 -7.24 13.17 20.85
CA GLN A 268 -8.07 13.94 21.77
C GLN A 268 -9.58 13.73 21.53
N ALA A 269 -9.97 12.84 20.59
CA ALA A 269 -11.37 12.69 20.21
C ALA A 269 -12.22 12.17 21.37
N HIS A 270 -13.29 12.92 21.68
CA HIS A 270 -14.33 12.60 22.66
C HIS A 270 -15.74 12.63 22.06
N SER A 271 -15.88 13.14 20.84
CA SER A 271 -17.15 13.25 20.12
C SER A 271 -17.05 12.63 18.73
N VAL A 272 -18.20 12.26 18.17
CA VAL A 272 -18.30 11.75 16.80
C VAL A 272 -17.80 12.77 15.79
N GLN A 273 -18.08 14.05 16.01
CA GLN A 273 -17.63 15.12 15.11
C GLN A 273 -16.10 15.22 15.06
N GLU A 274 -15.44 15.21 16.23
CA GLU A 274 -13.97 15.21 16.31
C GLU A 274 -13.37 13.97 15.65
N LEU A 275 -13.96 12.79 15.87
CA LEU A 275 -13.56 11.55 15.25
C LEU A 275 -13.62 11.63 13.71
N LEU A 276 -14.71 12.14 13.16
CA LEU A 276 -14.89 12.23 11.71
C LEU A 276 -14.01 13.32 11.07
N LEU A 277 -13.82 14.45 11.75
CA LEU A 277 -12.89 15.50 11.29
C LEU A 277 -11.44 15.00 11.30
N ALA A 278 -11.04 14.25 12.34
CA ALA A 278 -9.74 13.59 12.40
C ALA A 278 -9.58 12.61 11.24
N ALA A 279 -10.59 11.77 10.97
CA ALA A 279 -10.60 10.82 9.86
C ALA A 279 -10.40 11.51 8.51
N LEU A 280 -11.10 12.62 8.26
CA LEU A 280 -10.99 13.41 7.04
C LEU A 280 -9.58 13.98 6.88
N ALA A 281 -9.02 14.58 7.94
CA ALA A 281 -7.68 15.17 7.92
C ALA A 281 -6.59 14.11 7.68
N ILE A 282 -6.69 12.94 8.36
CA ILE A 282 -5.81 11.79 8.14
C ILE A 282 -5.91 11.32 6.68
N GLY A 283 -7.13 11.20 6.15
CA GLY A 283 -7.39 10.78 4.77
C GLY A 283 -6.77 11.73 3.74
N LEU A 284 -6.93 13.04 3.93
CA LEU A 284 -6.32 14.07 3.07
C LEU A 284 -4.78 13.99 3.12
N GLY A 285 -4.21 13.82 4.31
CA GLY A 285 -2.76 13.68 4.49
C GLY A 285 -2.21 12.44 3.81
N PHE A 286 -2.66 11.25 4.19
CA PHE A 286 -2.21 9.97 3.64
C PHE A 286 -2.44 9.88 2.12
N GLY A 287 -3.63 10.27 1.67
CA GLY A 287 -4.00 10.23 0.26
C GLY A 287 -3.10 11.10 -0.62
N THR A 288 -2.53 12.18 -0.06
CA THR A 288 -1.60 13.08 -0.74
C THR A 288 -0.16 12.57 -0.69
N VAL A 289 0.35 12.20 0.49
CA VAL A 289 1.76 11.84 0.68
C VAL A 289 2.15 10.66 -0.19
N MET A 290 1.34 9.62 -0.25
CA MET A 290 1.66 8.38 -0.95
C MET A 290 1.94 8.60 -2.45
N PRO A 291 1.04 9.17 -3.27
CA PRO A 291 1.31 9.40 -4.70
C PRO A 291 2.41 10.46 -4.93
N THR A 292 2.53 11.44 -4.04
CA THR A 292 3.57 12.48 -4.13
C THR A 292 4.96 11.89 -4.02
N VAL A 293 5.21 11.07 -3.00
CA VAL A 293 6.51 10.40 -2.80
C VAL A 293 6.77 9.38 -3.91
N GLN A 294 5.74 8.64 -4.36
CA GLN A 294 5.89 7.71 -5.50
C GLN A 294 6.31 8.42 -6.77
N THR A 295 5.66 9.54 -7.09
CA THR A 295 6.01 10.39 -8.25
C THR A 295 7.42 10.93 -8.13
N ALA A 296 7.81 11.44 -6.96
CA ALA A 296 9.16 11.96 -6.71
C ALA A 296 10.22 10.85 -6.88
N ALA A 297 10.01 9.66 -6.31
CA ALA A 297 10.90 8.52 -6.42
C ALA A 297 11.12 8.11 -7.90
N VAL A 298 10.03 8.05 -8.68
CA VAL A 298 10.12 7.70 -10.10
C VAL A 298 10.76 8.81 -10.94
N ARG A 299 10.58 10.10 -10.58
CA ARG A 299 11.24 11.21 -11.26
C ARG A 299 12.77 11.25 -11.05
N LEU A 300 13.21 10.84 -9.87
CA LEU A 300 14.64 10.78 -9.53
C LEU A 300 15.35 9.59 -10.17
N ALA A 301 14.62 8.51 -10.42
CA ALA A 301 15.19 7.31 -11.04
C ALA A 301 15.57 7.55 -12.51
N GLN A 302 16.69 6.97 -12.94
CA GLN A 302 17.05 6.92 -14.35
C GLN A 302 16.02 6.07 -15.12
N PRO A 303 15.73 6.40 -16.40
CA PRO A 303 14.72 5.71 -17.19
C PRO A 303 14.75 4.18 -17.15
N PRO A 304 15.92 3.50 -17.22
CA PRO A 304 15.96 2.03 -17.11
C PRO A 304 15.62 1.50 -15.71
N ASN A 305 15.70 2.33 -14.65
CA ASN A 305 15.54 1.93 -13.26
C ASN A 305 14.15 2.23 -12.67
N VAL A 306 13.17 2.64 -13.46
CA VAL A 306 11.81 2.95 -12.97
C VAL A 306 11.22 1.79 -12.17
N GLY A 307 11.42 0.54 -12.62
CA GLY A 307 10.96 -0.65 -11.88
C GLY A 307 11.63 -0.81 -10.52
N LEU A 308 12.92 -0.51 -10.43
CA LEU A 308 13.69 -0.54 -9.20
C LEU A 308 13.24 0.56 -8.22
N ALA A 309 12.99 1.77 -8.71
CA ALA A 309 12.46 2.87 -7.91
C ALA A 309 11.07 2.56 -7.33
N VAL A 310 10.19 1.97 -8.15
CA VAL A 310 8.86 1.51 -7.72
C VAL A 310 9.00 0.40 -6.65
N ALA A 311 9.88 -0.56 -6.86
CA ALA A 311 10.14 -1.63 -5.89
C ALA A 311 10.70 -1.05 -4.57
N THR A 312 11.63 -0.09 -4.64
CA THR A 312 12.20 0.61 -3.49
C THR A 312 11.12 1.36 -2.69
N PHE A 313 10.23 2.09 -3.38
CA PHE A 313 9.11 2.79 -2.76
C PHE A 313 8.22 1.83 -1.96
N TYR A 314 7.78 0.74 -2.58
CA TYR A 314 6.92 -0.23 -1.89
C TYR A 314 7.66 -0.99 -0.79
N LEU A 315 8.94 -1.29 -0.97
CA LEU A 315 9.76 -1.93 0.07
C LEU A 315 9.78 -1.08 1.34
N MET A 316 9.99 0.22 1.22
CA MET A 316 10.01 1.15 2.37
C MET A 316 8.62 1.24 3.03
N LEU A 317 7.55 1.31 2.23
CA LEU A 317 6.18 1.30 2.74
C LEU A 317 5.87 0.01 3.50
N ASP A 318 6.18 -1.14 2.90
CA ASP A 318 5.89 -2.47 3.46
C ASP A 318 6.73 -2.74 4.73
N LEU A 319 7.98 -2.27 4.79
CA LEU A 319 8.81 -2.31 6.00
C LEU A 319 8.13 -1.56 7.16
N GLY A 320 7.67 -0.33 6.91
CA GLY A 320 6.97 0.45 7.92
C GLY A 320 5.65 -0.22 8.35
N ALA A 321 4.87 -0.69 7.38
CA ALA A 321 3.59 -1.34 7.64
C ALA A 321 3.75 -2.68 8.39
N GLY A 322 4.80 -3.44 8.11
CA GLY A 322 5.10 -4.70 8.81
C GLY A 322 5.62 -4.51 10.23
N MET A 323 6.47 -3.50 10.45
CA MET A 323 7.02 -3.19 11.78
C MET A 323 6.02 -2.47 12.68
N GLY A 324 5.12 -1.69 12.08
CA GLY A 324 4.21 -0.80 12.81
C GLY A 324 3.41 -1.52 13.91
N PRO A 325 2.64 -2.56 13.63
CA PRO A 325 1.82 -3.23 14.63
C PRO A 325 2.63 -3.82 15.79
N VAL A 326 3.85 -4.32 15.52
CA VAL A 326 4.73 -4.91 16.54
C VAL A 326 5.27 -3.83 17.48
N VAL A 327 5.81 -2.74 16.92
CA VAL A 327 6.36 -1.63 17.71
C VAL A 327 5.25 -0.91 18.49
N LEU A 328 4.12 -0.63 17.82
CA LEU A 328 3.02 0.10 18.43
C LEU A 328 2.21 -0.75 19.41
N GLY A 329 2.08 -2.05 19.17
CA GLY A 329 1.47 -2.98 20.13
C GLY A 329 2.20 -2.98 21.48
N GLY A 330 3.54 -2.95 21.45
CA GLY A 330 4.35 -2.76 22.67
C GLY A 330 4.11 -1.43 23.37
N LEU A 331 3.85 -0.36 22.63
CA LEU A 331 3.52 0.95 23.20
C LEU A 331 2.11 0.96 23.83
N VAL A 332 1.12 0.34 23.17
CA VAL A 332 -0.28 0.29 23.66
C VAL A 332 -0.39 -0.52 24.94
N THR A 333 0.38 -1.62 25.10
CA THR A 333 0.37 -2.42 26.33
C THR A 333 0.93 -1.66 27.54
N GLY A 334 1.80 -0.68 27.34
CA GLY A 334 2.38 0.15 28.39
C GLY A 334 1.75 1.55 28.51
N TRP A 335 1.10 2.03 27.46
CA TRP A 335 0.56 3.38 27.35
C TRP A 335 -0.86 3.32 26.73
N ASP A 336 -1.62 4.42 26.88
CA ASP A 336 -2.95 4.54 26.27
C ASP A 336 -2.87 4.76 24.75
N PHE A 337 -3.91 4.36 24.01
CA PHE A 337 -4.09 4.63 22.56
C PHE A 337 -3.91 6.12 22.22
N ARG A 338 -4.34 7.04 23.10
CA ARG A 338 -4.19 8.50 22.93
C ARG A 338 -2.73 8.91 22.82
N VAL A 339 -1.89 8.36 23.70
CA VAL A 339 -0.43 8.61 23.70
C VAL A 339 0.19 8.03 22.44
N MET A 340 -0.24 6.86 21.98
CA MET A 340 0.22 6.26 20.73
C MET A 340 -0.07 7.19 19.55
N TYR A 341 -1.30 7.71 19.40
CA TYR A 341 -1.64 8.61 18.30
C TYR A 341 -0.91 9.95 18.39
N LEU A 342 -0.64 10.46 19.58
CA LEU A 342 0.17 11.66 19.77
C LEU A 342 1.65 11.40 19.36
N ALA A 343 2.18 10.24 19.69
CA ALA A 343 3.52 9.85 19.24
C ALA A 343 3.60 9.71 17.72
N LEU A 344 2.55 9.17 17.08
CA LEU A 344 2.43 9.09 15.62
C LEU A 344 2.30 10.48 14.98
N CYS A 345 1.62 11.43 15.62
CA CYS A 345 1.62 12.84 15.20
C CYS A 345 3.06 13.40 15.19
N GLY A 346 3.83 13.20 16.26
CA GLY A 346 5.25 13.57 16.34
C GLY A 346 6.09 12.91 15.24
N LEU A 347 5.84 11.63 14.95
CA LEU A 347 6.50 10.90 13.87
C LEU A 347 6.21 11.53 12.48
N ILE A 348 4.97 11.94 12.21
CA ILE A 348 4.61 12.60 10.94
C ILE A 348 5.27 13.98 10.83
N VAL A 349 5.33 14.77 11.91
CA VAL A 349 6.04 16.05 11.91
C VAL A 349 7.54 15.84 11.65
N ALA A 350 8.16 14.87 12.32
CA ALA A 350 9.55 14.50 12.09
C ALA A 350 9.78 14.02 10.64
N THR A 351 8.80 13.32 10.07
CA THR A 351 8.82 12.88 8.66
C THR A 351 8.80 14.07 7.69
N GLY A 352 8.08 15.15 8.01
CA GLY A 352 8.14 16.41 7.25
C GLY A 352 9.53 17.04 7.28
N GLY A 353 10.20 17.04 8.42
CA GLY A 353 11.60 17.46 8.55
C GLY A 353 12.57 16.54 7.80
N HIS A 354 12.38 15.23 7.89
CA HIS A 354 13.15 14.26 7.13
C HIS A 354 12.99 14.46 5.61
N TYR A 355 11.75 14.63 5.13
CA TYR A 355 11.47 14.94 3.72
C TYR A 355 12.21 16.21 3.27
N TYR A 356 12.22 17.27 4.08
CA TYR A 356 12.97 18.49 3.77
C TYR A 356 14.45 18.21 3.55
N ILE A 357 15.06 17.41 4.42
CA ILE A 357 16.49 17.07 4.35
C ILE A 357 16.82 16.26 3.10
N VAL A 358 16.01 15.23 2.80
CA VAL A 358 16.33 14.25 1.74
C VAL A 358 15.87 14.69 0.35
N HIS A 359 14.84 15.54 0.24
CA HIS A 359 14.25 15.93 -1.02
C HIS A 359 13.83 17.40 -1.09
N GLY A 360 13.07 17.90 -0.10
CA GLY A 360 12.38 19.19 -0.16
C GLY A 360 13.27 20.39 -0.46
N ARG A 361 14.48 20.44 0.13
CA ARG A 361 15.45 21.51 -0.10
C ARG A 361 16.01 21.57 -1.52
N TYR A 362 15.87 20.50 -2.29
CA TYR A 362 16.37 20.39 -3.68
C TYR A 362 15.25 20.51 -4.69
N ALA A 363 13.99 20.21 -4.34
CA ALA A 363 12.84 20.13 -5.23
C ALA A 363 12.49 21.45 -5.95
N GLY A 364 13.01 22.60 -5.50
CA GLY A 364 12.79 23.92 -6.15
C GLY A 364 13.96 24.43 -7.00
N LYS A 365 15.09 23.73 -7.05
CA LYS A 365 16.34 24.25 -7.62
C LYS A 365 16.72 23.67 -8.99
N GLY A 366 15.87 22.84 -9.60
CA GLY A 366 16.12 22.26 -10.92
C GLY A 366 17.42 21.45 -11.04
N ARG A 367 18.02 21.03 -9.93
CA ARG A 367 19.25 20.23 -9.92
C ARG A 367 18.90 18.75 -9.78
N PRO A 368 19.41 17.88 -10.69
CA PRO A 368 19.48 16.47 -10.38
C PRO A 368 20.31 16.31 -9.12
N LEU A 369 19.84 15.51 -8.17
CA LEU A 369 20.66 15.03 -7.05
C LEU A 369 21.85 14.28 -7.65
N LEU A 370 23.06 14.66 -7.26
CA LEU A 370 24.33 14.06 -7.68
C LEU A 370 24.40 12.58 -7.37
#